data_666c589472756322fdcf63fc8de3cd5e
#
_entry.id   666c589472756322fdcf63fc8de3cd5e
#
_cell.length_a   1.000
_cell.length_b   1.000
_cell.length_c   1.000
_cell.angle_alpha   90.00
_cell.angle_beta   90.00
_cell.angle_gamma   90.00
#
_symmetry.space_group_name_H-M   'P 1'
#
loop_
_entity.id
_entity.type
_entity.pdbx_description
1 polymer ?
#
loop_
_entity_poly.entity_id
_entity_poly.type
_entity_poly.pdbx_seq_one_letter_code
_entity_poly.pdbx_strand_id
1 'polypeptide(L)'
;MILMRNVTQLLTVAAWLALTAQLSAQPAATSAPPRAQMAKQFQFTRTLSAKVNYLLFLPKGYDAKPGQHWPLILFLHGAGERGTDIWKVATHGPPKNVTAHPDFPFIIVSPQCPERQIWSKEVLLGLLDEVTSKYAVETNRVYLTGLSMGGYGTWELGLTYPERFAAIVPICGGGQMISVILGGRDKWPALKALGVWAFHGGKDPVVPLAESQRMVDALKKAGVQDVKLTVYPEAQHDSWTETYKNPQLYDWLLKHERKK
;
A
#
# COMPACT_ATOMS: atom_id res chain seq x y z
N MET A 1 73.98 22.51 -47.35
CA MET A 1 74.32 22.91 -48.73
C MET A 1 73.00 23.05 -49.49
N ILE A 2 72.74 24.28 -49.89
CA ILE A 2 71.81 24.72 -50.99
C ILE A 2 70.34 24.48 -50.68
N LEU A 3 69.63 25.51 -50.30
CA LEU A 3 68.99 26.68 -50.99
C LEU A 3 67.86 26.36 -51.98
N MET A 4 66.84 26.94 -51.74
CA MET A 4 65.97 27.89 -52.51
C MET A 4 64.51 27.47 -52.58
N ARG A 5 63.65 28.28 -52.07
CA ARG A 5 63.00 29.51 -52.53
C ARG A 5 61.69 29.25 -53.28
N ASN A 6 60.67 29.82 -52.70
CA ASN A 6 59.52 30.62 -53.31
C ASN A 6 58.59 29.87 -54.27
N VAL A 7 57.33 30.07 -54.11
CA VAL A 7 56.57 31.27 -54.55
C VAL A 7 55.14 31.19 -54.04
N THR A 8 54.71 32.29 -53.54
CA THR A 8 53.33 32.69 -53.21
C THR A 8 52.45 32.63 -54.44
N GLN A 9 51.31 32.04 -54.34
CA GLN A 9 50.14 32.44 -55.16
C GLN A 9 48.86 32.49 -54.29
N LEU A 10 48.43 33.74 -54.10
CA LEU A 10 47.10 34.09 -53.63
C LEU A 10 46.05 33.66 -54.66
N LEU A 11 45.16 32.79 -54.28
CA LEU A 11 43.89 32.63 -54.99
C LEU A 11 42.80 32.99 -54.02
N THR A 12 42.26 34.17 -54.24
CA THR A 12 41.01 34.67 -53.65
C THR A 12 39.83 33.88 -54.22
N VAL A 13 39.27 33.01 -53.40
CA VAL A 13 37.99 32.39 -53.70
C VAL A 13 36.92 33.17 -52.95
N ALA A 14 36.15 33.94 -53.69
CA ALA A 14 34.96 34.62 -53.22
C ALA A 14 33.90 33.56 -52.83
N ALA A 15 33.73 33.34 -51.52
CA ALA A 15 32.64 32.49 -51.03
C ALA A 15 31.34 33.28 -51.06
N TRP A 16 30.45 32.88 -51.95
CA TRP A 16 29.06 33.30 -51.94
C TRP A 16 28.38 32.68 -50.75
N LEU A 17 28.10 33.47 -49.73
CA LEU A 17 27.18 33.10 -48.65
C LEU A 17 25.78 33.12 -49.15
N ALA A 18 25.27 31.98 -49.56
CA ALA A 18 23.83 31.81 -49.78
C ALA A 18 23.15 31.74 -48.39
N LEU A 19 22.58 32.85 -47.97
CA LEU A 19 21.74 32.95 -46.79
C LEU A 19 20.41 32.27 -47.09
N THR A 20 20.29 30.96 -46.87
CA THR A 20 18.99 30.28 -46.87
C THR A 20 18.27 30.65 -45.57
N ALA A 21 17.36 31.62 -45.69
CA ALA A 21 16.40 31.88 -44.64
C ALA A 21 15.50 30.65 -44.50
N GLN A 22 15.80 29.80 -43.50
CA GLN A 22 14.83 28.80 -43.05
C GLN A 22 13.69 29.57 -42.37
N LEU A 23 12.61 29.79 -43.09
CA LEU A 23 11.32 30.08 -42.48
C LEU A 23 10.94 28.83 -41.66
N SER A 24 11.25 28.83 -40.39
CA SER A 24 10.60 27.94 -39.46
C SER A 24 9.13 28.35 -39.37
N ALA A 25 8.27 27.63 -40.06
CA ALA A 25 6.83 27.77 -39.89
C ALA A 25 6.55 27.42 -38.40
N GLN A 26 6.36 28.45 -37.56
CA GLN A 26 5.72 28.26 -36.29
C GLN A 26 4.37 27.56 -36.52
N PRO A 27 4.09 26.45 -35.86
CA PRO A 27 2.76 25.86 -35.94
C PRO A 27 1.76 26.96 -35.56
N ALA A 28 0.81 27.22 -36.43
CA ALA A 28 -0.25 28.19 -36.19
C ALA A 28 -0.88 27.83 -34.83
N ALA A 29 -0.78 28.74 -33.89
CA ALA A 29 -1.48 28.61 -32.61
C ALA A 29 -2.97 28.48 -32.94
N THR A 30 -3.50 27.27 -32.87
CA THR A 30 -4.94 27.05 -32.97
C THR A 30 -5.57 27.83 -31.82
N SER A 31 -6.11 28.98 -32.10
CA SER A 31 -6.84 29.79 -31.15
C SER A 31 -8.02 28.93 -30.65
N ALA A 32 -7.92 28.46 -29.43
CA ALA A 32 -9.04 27.78 -28.79
C ALA A 32 -10.24 28.73 -28.79
N PRO A 33 -11.47 28.26 -29.06
CA PRO A 33 -12.64 29.11 -29.06
C PRO A 33 -12.75 29.88 -27.73
N PRO A 34 -13.31 31.10 -27.73
CA PRO A 34 -13.45 31.90 -26.53
C PRO A 34 -14.22 31.11 -25.47
N ARG A 35 -13.55 30.77 -24.41
CA ARG A 35 -14.14 30.00 -23.28
C ARG A 35 -14.50 30.96 -22.17
N ALA A 36 -15.74 30.86 -21.67
CA ALA A 36 -16.14 31.55 -20.45
C ALA A 36 -15.36 31.09 -19.21
N GLN A 37 -14.64 29.95 -19.32
CA GLN A 37 -13.83 29.34 -18.25
C GLN A 37 -12.35 29.49 -18.58
N MET A 38 -11.56 29.81 -17.55
CA MET A 38 -10.11 29.89 -17.60
C MET A 38 -9.47 28.71 -16.88
N ALA A 39 -8.46 28.08 -17.49
CA ALA A 39 -7.64 27.10 -16.81
C ALA A 39 -6.78 27.81 -15.75
N LYS A 40 -6.83 27.34 -14.52
CA LYS A 40 -6.01 27.78 -13.39
C LYS A 40 -5.37 26.59 -12.73
N GLN A 41 -4.18 26.78 -12.20
CA GLN A 41 -3.47 25.78 -11.40
C GLN A 41 -3.45 26.26 -9.94
N PHE A 42 -3.76 25.35 -9.02
CA PHE A 42 -3.60 25.55 -7.59
C PHE A 42 -2.56 24.54 -7.08
N GLN A 43 -1.59 25.02 -6.35
CA GLN A 43 -0.58 24.19 -5.69
C GLN A 43 -0.70 24.37 -4.18
N PHE A 44 -0.64 23.24 -3.48
CA PHE A 44 -0.80 23.21 -2.04
C PHE A 44 0.16 22.15 -1.46
N THR A 45 0.81 22.53 -0.37
CA THR A 45 1.68 21.62 0.39
C THR A 45 1.16 21.52 1.83
N ARG A 46 1.05 20.30 2.34
CA ARG A 46 0.65 20.04 3.72
C ARG A 46 1.66 19.11 4.38
N THR A 47 2.15 19.48 5.56
CA THR A 47 2.97 18.63 6.41
C THR A 47 2.09 17.90 7.41
N LEU A 48 2.20 16.57 7.45
CA LEU A 48 1.53 15.75 8.46
C LEU A 48 2.50 15.49 9.61
N SER A 49 2.07 15.83 10.82
CA SER A 49 2.73 15.40 12.06
C SER A 49 1.74 14.53 12.84
N ALA A 50 2.15 13.34 13.21
CA ALA A 50 1.31 12.41 13.96
C ALA A 50 2.12 11.74 15.07
N LYS A 51 1.43 11.48 16.19
CA LYS A 51 1.93 10.63 17.28
C LYS A 51 0.96 9.46 17.43
N VAL A 52 1.48 8.24 17.34
CA VAL A 52 0.69 7.01 17.41
C VAL A 52 1.27 6.11 18.49
N ASN A 53 0.43 5.69 19.42
CA ASN A 53 0.77 4.61 20.33
C ASN A 53 0.50 3.27 19.65
N TYR A 54 1.36 2.29 19.86
CA TYR A 54 1.16 0.95 19.33
C TYR A 54 1.68 -0.12 20.29
N LEU A 55 1.05 -1.30 20.25
CA LEU A 55 1.60 -2.50 20.86
C LEU A 55 2.56 -3.15 19.86
N LEU A 56 3.71 -3.58 20.40
CA LEU A 56 4.71 -4.34 19.65
C LEU A 56 4.88 -5.71 20.33
N PHE A 57 4.73 -6.76 19.54
CA PHE A 57 5.11 -8.11 19.96
C PHE A 57 6.31 -8.57 19.12
N LEU A 58 7.32 -9.09 19.80
CA LEU A 58 8.48 -9.75 19.19
C LEU A 58 8.41 -11.25 19.47
N PRO A 59 8.65 -12.11 18.48
CA PRO A 59 8.54 -13.56 18.65
C PRO A 59 9.59 -14.09 19.62
N LYS A 60 9.28 -15.20 20.28
CA LYS A 60 10.23 -15.89 21.15
C LYS A 60 11.51 -16.20 20.37
N GLY A 61 12.66 -15.83 20.94
CA GLY A 61 13.96 -16.01 20.30
C GLY A 61 14.34 -14.92 19.31
N TYR A 62 13.63 -13.79 19.28
CA TYR A 62 13.96 -12.64 18.44
C TYR A 62 15.43 -12.21 18.59
N ASP A 63 15.92 -12.07 19.81
CA ASP A 63 17.31 -11.64 20.09
C ASP A 63 18.32 -12.79 20.07
N ALA A 64 17.87 -14.05 20.01
CA ALA A 64 18.74 -15.23 20.14
C ALA A 64 19.48 -15.60 18.84
N LYS A 65 19.05 -15.05 17.71
CA LYS A 65 19.58 -15.40 16.38
C LYS A 65 19.93 -14.13 15.60
N PRO A 66 21.14 -13.58 15.79
CA PRO A 66 21.60 -12.43 15.01
C PRO A 66 21.49 -12.68 13.50
N GLY A 67 20.95 -11.69 12.78
CA GLY A 67 20.75 -11.78 11.32
C GLY A 67 19.47 -12.51 10.88
N GLN A 68 18.71 -13.12 11.78
CA GLN A 68 17.38 -13.62 11.44
C GLN A 68 16.40 -12.46 11.26
N HIS A 69 15.64 -12.48 10.17
CA HIS A 69 14.52 -11.57 9.95
C HIS A 69 13.20 -12.32 10.12
N TRP A 70 12.18 -11.59 10.54
CA TRP A 70 10.89 -12.14 10.90
C TRP A 70 9.76 -11.54 10.06
N PRO A 71 8.76 -12.33 9.64
CA PRO A 71 7.58 -11.79 9.00
C PRO A 71 6.83 -10.84 9.94
N LEU A 72 6.18 -9.82 9.38
CA LEU A 72 5.48 -8.80 10.14
C LEU A 72 3.98 -8.80 9.82
N ILE A 73 3.15 -8.70 10.86
CA ILE A 73 1.71 -8.42 10.76
C ILE A 73 1.46 -7.01 11.29
N LEU A 74 0.93 -6.14 10.43
CA LEU A 74 0.31 -4.87 10.84
C LEU A 74 -1.18 -5.13 11.07
N PHE A 75 -1.64 -4.95 12.31
CA PHE A 75 -3.02 -5.20 12.73
C PHE A 75 -3.77 -3.91 12.98
N LEU A 76 -4.94 -3.76 12.38
CA LEU A 76 -5.83 -2.61 12.51
C LEU A 76 -7.10 -3.01 13.26
N HIS A 77 -7.30 -2.44 14.46
CA HIS A 77 -8.46 -2.70 15.30
C HIS A 77 -9.75 -2.03 14.75
N GLY A 78 -10.88 -2.38 15.33
CA GLY A 78 -12.18 -1.80 15.01
C GLY A 78 -12.44 -0.45 15.66
N ALA A 79 -13.66 0.07 15.52
CA ALA A 79 -14.03 1.37 16.07
C ALA A 79 -14.08 1.40 17.61
N GLY A 80 -14.28 0.24 18.25
CA GLY A 80 -14.43 0.13 19.72
C GLY A 80 -13.13 0.33 20.49
N GLU A 81 -11.97 0.06 19.86
CA GLU A 81 -10.66 0.10 20.51
C GLU A 81 -9.94 1.44 20.32
N ARG A 82 -10.61 2.44 19.71
CA ARG A 82 -10.10 3.81 19.59
C ARG A 82 -9.87 4.47 20.95
N GLY A 83 -8.98 5.45 20.98
CA GLY A 83 -8.76 6.27 22.18
C GLY A 83 -7.29 6.42 22.54
N THR A 84 -7.03 6.45 23.86
CA THR A 84 -5.70 6.67 24.44
C THR A 84 -5.21 5.51 25.32
N ASP A 85 -6.09 4.59 25.67
CA ASP A 85 -5.73 3.36 26.40
C ASP A 85 -5.29 2.30 25.40
N ILE A 86 -3.98 2.18 25.24
CA ILE A 86 -3.36 1.27 24.25
C ILE A 86 -3.73 -0.21 24.47
N TRP A 87 -4.02 -0.62 25.71
CA TRP A 87 -4.33 -2.02 26.01
C TRP A 87 -5.69 -2.46 25.45
N LYS A 88 -6.59 -1.54 25.12
CA LYS A 88 -7.82 -1.86 24.39
C LYS A 88 -7.54 -2.56 23.06
N VAL A 89 -6.42 -2.25 22.41
CA VAL A 89 -6.03 -2.87 21.14
C VAL A 89 -5.83 -4.38 21.28
N ALA A 90 -5.47 -4.87 22.47
CA ALA A 90 -5.32 -6.29 22.76
C ALA A 90 -6.64 -7.04 23.05
N THR A 91 -7.80 -6.38 22.87
CA THR A 91 -9.12 -7.02 23.08
C THR A 91 -9.42 -8.08 22.02
N HIS A 92 -8.95 -7.87 20.80
CA HIS A 92 -9.22 -8.74 19.65
C HIS A 92 -7.96 -9.00 18.82
N GLY A 93 -8.05 -10.00 17.93
CA GLY A 93 -7.06 -10.24 16.88
C GLY A 93 -5.70 -10.75 17.34
N PRO A 94 -4.67 -10.59 16.49
CA PRO A 94 -3.33 -11.05 16.79
C PRO A 94 -2.76 -10.56 18.12
N PRO A 95 -2.91 -9.28 18.53
CA PRO A 95 -2.36 -8.82 19.82
C PRO A 95 -3.01 -9.49 21.04
N LYS A 96 -4.25 -9.99 20.93
CA LYS A 96 -4.88 -10.83 21.96
C LYS A 96 -4.24 -12.23 21.99
N ASN A 97 -4.02 -12.82 20.82
CA ASN A 97 -3.62 -14.21 20.69
C ASN A 97 -2.19 -14.44 21.20
N VAL A 98 -1.27 -13.50 21.02
CA VAL A 98 0.14 -13.66 21.43
C VAL A 98 0.34 -13.81 22.93
N THR A 99 -0.62 -13.40 23.75
CA THR A 99 -0.56 -13.62 25.20
C THR A 99 -0.60 -15.13 25.54
N ALA A 100 -1.36 -15.91 24.76
CA ALA A 100 -1.45 -17.36 24.92
C ALA A 100 -0.42 -18.14 24.07
N HIS A 101 0.16 -17.48 23.04
CA HIS A 101 1.06 -18.09 22.06
C HIS A 101 2.35 -17.26 21.91
N PRO A 102 3.25 -17.26 22.90
CA PRO A 102 4.48 -16.46 22.87
C PRO A 102 5.49 -16.92 21.80
N ASP A 103 5.30 -18.11 21.22
CA ASP A 103 6.06 -18.68 20.12
C ASP A 103 5.52 -18.32 18.73
N PHE A 104 4.55 -17.41 18.68
CA PHE A 104 3.96 -16.96 17.42
C PHE A 104 5.03 -16.36 16.49
N PRO A 105 5.20 -16.86 15.25
CA PRO A 105 6.41 -16.61 14.45
C PRO A 105 6.38 -15.28 13.68
N PHE A 106 5.76 -14.24 14.22
CA PHE A 106 5.61 -12.93 13.57
C PHE A 106 6.00 -11.80 14.52
N ILE A 107 6.58 -10.74 13.99
CA ILE A 107 6.51 -9.43 14.62
C ILE A 107 5.09 -8.91 14.44
N ILE A 108 4.45 -8.43 15.52
CA ILE A 108 3.10 -7.85 15.41
C ILE A 108 3.13 -6.40 15.84
N VAL A 109 2.62 -5.53 14.98
CA VAL A 109 2.48 -4.10 15.21
C VAL A 109 1.00 -3.76 15.21
N SER A 110 0.52 -3.25 16.33
CA SER A 110 -0.89 -2.97 16.55
C SER A 110 -1.06 -1.52 17.02
N PRO A 111 -1.14 -0.55 16.10
CA PRO A 111 -1.37 0.85 16.47
C PRO A 111 -2.75 1.06 17.05
N GLN A 112 -2.91 2.15 17.81
CA GLN A 112 -4.21 2.63 18.27
C GLN A 112 -4.64 3.87 17.47
N CYS A 113 -5.79 3.78 16.82
CA CYS A 113 -6.44 4.92 16.18
C CYS A 113 -7.00 5.86 17.25
N PRO A 114 -6.78 7.18 17.15
CA PRO A 114 -7.32 8.14 18.10
C PRO A 114 -8.86 8.15 18.12
N GLU A 115 -9.43 8.62 19.22
CA GLU A 115 -10.87 8.79 19.36
C GLU A 115 -11.47 9.63 18.22
N ARG A 116 -12.62 9.22 17.72
CA ARG A 116 -13.37 9.92 16.64
C ARG A 116 -12.64 10.02 15.29
N GLN A 117 -11.53 9.30 15.11
CA GLN A 117 -10.80 9.22 13.84
C GLN A 117 -11.02 7.87 13.18
N ILE A 118 -10.63 7.80 11.91
CA ILE A 118 -10.47 6.56 11.15
C ILE A 118 -8.98 6.38 10.81
N TRP A 119 -8.63 5.23 10.27
CA TRP A 119 -7.26 4.94 9.88
C TRP A 119 -6.75 5.89 8.78
N SER A 120 -5.60 6.54 9.02
CA SER A 120 -4.87 7.32 8.01
C SER A 120 -3.78 6.45 7.40
N LYS A 121 -3.82 6.27 6.09
CA LYS A 121 -2.81 5.50 5.37
C LYS A 121 -1.42 6.11 5.46
N GLU A 122 -1.30 7.43 5.48
CA GLU A 122 -0.04 8.14 5.60
C GLU A 122 0.62 7.87 6.95
N VAL A 123 -0.18 7.88 8.02
CA VAL A 123 0.29 7.57 9.39
C VAL A 123 0.72 6.11 9.51
N LEU A 124 -0.08 5.19 8.94
CA LEU A 124 0.23 3.76 8.96
C LEU A 124 1.49 3.42 8.14
N LEU A 125 1.71 4.09 7.01
CA LEU A 125 2.95 3.92 6.25
C LEU A 125 4.17 4.43 7.03
N GLY A 126 4.07 5.61 7.64
CA GLY A 126 5.15 6.14 8.47
C GLY A 126 5.50 5.21 9.62
N LEU A 127 4.50 4.63 10.28
CA LEU A 127 4.71 3.62 11.33
C LEU A 127 5.38 2.35 10.76
N LEU A 128 4.93 1.88 9.61
CA LEU A 128 5.52 0.70 8.96
C LEU A 128 6.97 0.94 8.58
N ASP A 129 7.30 2.13 8.06
CA ASP A 129 8.68 2.52 7.72
C ASP A 129 9.56 2.58 8.98
N GLU A 130 9.06 3.17 10.06
CA GLU A 130 9.76 3.21 11.34
C GLU A 130 10.05 1.80 11.87
N VAL A 131 9.05 0.93 11.88
CA VAL A 131 9.20 -0.44 12.40
C VAL A 131 10.16 -1.26 11.53
N THR A 132 10.04 -1.19 10.21
CA THR A 132 10.92 -1.94 9.30
C THR A 132 12.37 -1.45 9.34
N SER A 133 12.61 -0.21 9.74
CA SER A 133 13.96 0.33 9.93
C SER A 133 14.59 -0.02 11.28
N LYS A 134 13.76 -0.23 12.32
CA LYS A 134 14.23 -0.45 13.70
C LYS A 134 14.33 -1.92 14.09
N TYR A 135 13.54 -2.78 13.48
CA TYR A 135 13.44 -4.20 13.85
C TYR A 135 13.84 -5.10 12.69
N ALA A 136 14.24 -6.33 13.02
CA ALA A 136 14.67 -7.34 12.04
C ALA A 136 13.46 -7.91 11.26
N VAL A 137 12.82 -7.08 10.45
CA VAL A 137 11.65 -7.44 9.63
C VAL A 137 12.09 -8.06 8.31
N GLU A 138 11.50 -9.20 7.97
CA GLU A 138 11.57 -9.76 6.63
C GLU A 138 10.66 -8.95 5.69
N THR A 139 11.21 -7.93 5.05
CA THR A 139 10.45 -6.93 4.32
C THR A 139 9.64 -7.48 3.13
N ASN A 140 9.95 -8.70 2.67
CA ASN A 140 9.15 -9.39 1.66
C ASN A 140 7.92 -10.09 2.25
N ARG A 141 7.87 -10.26 3.58
CA ARG A 141 6.78 -10.93 4.29
C ARG A 141 6.11 -10.00 5.28
N VAL A 142 5.61 -8.90 4.74
CA VAL A 142 4.80 -7.92 5.48
C VAL A 142 3.33 -8.14 5.13
N TYR A 143 2.52 -8.35 6.15
CA TYR A 143 1.09 -8.63 6.05
C TYR A 143 0.28 -7.55 6.73
N LEU A 144 -0.92 -7.31 6.20
CA LEU A 144 -1.85 -6.34 6.75
C LEU A 144 -3.18 -7.03 7.04
N THR A 145 -3.72 -6.84 8.24
CA THR A 145 -5.03 -7.35 8.61
C THR A 145 -5.76 -6.38 9.52
N GLY A 146 -7.09 -6.47 9.53
CA GLY A 146 -7.89 -5.67 10.43
C GLY A 146 -9.37 -6.03 10.37
N LEU A 147 -10.09 -5.64 11.42
CA LEU A 147 -11.49 -5.96 11.60
C LEU A 147 -12.38 -4.70 11.55
N SER A 148 -13.58 -4.80 11.01
CA SER A 148 -14.56 -3.70 10.97
C SER A 148 -13.95 -2.40 10.39
N MET A 149 -13.85 -1.33 11.16
CA MET A 149 -13.12 -0.11 10.77
C MET A 149 -11.68 -0.43 10.30
N GLY A 150 -11.00 -1.37 10.95
CA GLY A 150 -9.69 -1.88 10.53
C GLY A 150 -9.75 -2.72 9.25
N GLY A 151 -10.87 -3.40 8.99
CA GLY A 151 -11.14 -4.08 7.73
C GLY A 151 -11.22 -3.10 6.55
N TYR A 152 -11.89 -1.95 6.74
CA TYR A 152 -11.87 -0.83 5.78
C TYR A 152 -10.45 -0.27 5.59
N GLY A 153 -9.73 -0.02 6.69
CA GLY A 153 -8.33 0.42 6.64
C GLY A 153 -7.42 -0.58 5.91
N THR A 154 -7.68 -1.88 6.08
CA THR A 154 -6.94 -2.95 5.38
C THR A 154 -7.19 -2.91 3.87
N TRP A 155 -8.43 -2.76 3.44
CA TRP A 155 -8.76 -2.58 2.04
C TRP A 155 -8.11 -1.31 1.46
N GLU A 156 -8.26 -0.18 2.16
CA GLU A 156 -7.74 1.10 1.67
C GLU A 156 -6.23 1.09 1.56
N LEU A 157 -5.52 0.73 2.64
CA LEU A 157 -4.06 0.76 2.68
C LEU A 157 -3.45 -0.28 1.71
N GLY A 158 -3.98 -1.52 1.74
CA GLY A 158 -3.47 -2.62 0.91
C GLY A 158 -3.64 -2.39 -0.59
N LEU A 159 -4.75 -1.77 -1.01
CA LEU A 159 -5.00 -1.47 -2.42
C LEU A 159 -4.33 -0.17 -2.89
N THR A 160 -4.08 0.78 -1.98
CA THR A 160 -3.34 1.99 -2.33
C THR A 160 -1.85 1.72 -2.47
N TYR A 161 -1.30 0.81 -1.66
CA TYR A 161 0.13 0.49 -1.61
C TYR A 161 0.37 -1.03 -1.67
N PRO A 162 -0.10 -1.72 -2.72
CA PRO A 162 0.03 -3.17 -2.83
C PRO A 162 1.48 -3.64 -2.85
N GLU A 163 2.40 -2.78 -3.27
CA GLU A 163 3.84 -3.02 -3.27
C GLU A 163 4.46 -3.10 -1.85
N ARG A 164 3.71 -2.77 -0.81
CA ARG A 164 4.19 -2.84 0.58
C ARG A 164 3.85 -4.17 1.26
N PHE A 165 2.92 -4.94 0.73
CA PHE A 165 2.36 -6.12 1.39
C PHE A 165 2.48 -7.37 0.53
N ALA A 166 2.79 -8.51 1.16
CA ALA A 166 2.72 -9.82 0.53
C ALA A 166 1.28 -10.34 0.49
N ALA A 167 0.52 -10.08 1.54
CA ALA A 167 -0.89 -10.42 1.62
C ALA A 167 -1.66 -9.48 2.53
N ILE A 168 -2.98 -9.39 2.30
CA ILE A 168 -3.92 -8.64 3.14
C ILE A 168 -5.11 -9.50 3.56
N VAL A 169 -5.59 -9.28 4.79
CA VAL A 169 -6.71 -10.01 5.37
C VAL A 169 -7.73 -9.03 5.96
N PRO A 170 -8.61 -8.46 5.15
CA PRO A 170 -9.69 -7.61 5.61
C PRO A 170 -10.85 -8.45 6.17
N ILE A 171 -11.33 -8.12 7.38
CA ILE A 171 -12.41 -8.84 8.06
C ILE A 171 -13.57 -7.89 8.31
N CYS A 172 -14.80 -8.31 7.93
CA CYS A 172 -16.07 -7.57 8.05
C CYS A 172 -15.93 -6.07 7.74
N GLY A 173 -15.27 -5.76 6.63
CA GLY A 173 -15.05 -4.41 6.13
C GLY A 173 -15.38 -4.29 4.65
N GLY A 174 -15.24 -3.08 4.12
CA GLY A 174 -15.42 -2.76 2.71
C GLY A 174 -14.35 -1.82 2.20
N GLY A 175 -14.33 -1.57 0.90
CA GLY A 175 -13.35 -0.71 0.26
C GLY A 175 -13.93 0.09 -0.90
N GLN A 176 -13.10 0.92 -1.51
CA GLN A 176 -13.48 1.70 -2.67
C GLN A 176 -13.13 0.93 -3.96
N MET A 177 -14.14 0.43 -4.67
CA MET A 177 -13.95 -0.26 -5.96
C MET A 177 -13.20 0.59 -6.98
N ILE A 178 -13.36 1.91 -6.92
CA ILE A 178 -12.68 2.83 -7.82
C ILE A 178 -11.15 2.71 -7.71
N SER A 179 -10.63 2.39 -6.52
CA SER A 179 -9.19 2.16 -6.31
C SER A 179 -8.69 0.91 -7.03
N VAL A 180 -9.55 -0.10 -7.22
CA VAL A 180 -9.23 -1.29 -8.03
C VAL A 180 -9.31 -0.98 -9.52
N ILE A 181 -10.33 -0.24 -9.96
CA ILE A 181 -10.62 0.01 -11.38
C ILE A 181 -9.66 1.06 -11.98
N LEU A 182 -9.38 2.14 -11.24
CA LEU A 182 -8.58 3.28 -11.68
C LEU A 182 -7.24 3.41 -10.95
N GLY A 183 -6.93 2.49 -10.03
CA GLY A 183 -5.64 2.41 -9.38
C GLY A 183 -4.52 2.37 -10.42
N GLY A 184 -3.48 3.19 -10.23
CA GLY A 184 -2.46 3.46 -11.24
C GLY A 184 -1.94 2.20 -11.92
N ARG A 185 -1.83 2.24 -13.23
CA ARG A 185 -1.34 1.10 -14.05
C ARG A 185 0.07 0.65 -13.66
N ASP A 186 0.86 1.54 -13.10
CA ASP A 186 2.19 1.32 -12.52
C ASP A 186 2.17 0.32 -11.35
N LYS A 187 1.07 0.27 -10.59
CA LYS A 187 0.89 -0.64 -9.44
C LYS A 187 0.28 -2.01 -9.79
N TRP A 188 -0.17 -2.19 -11.03
CA TRP A 188 -0.81 -3.44 -11.47
C TRP A 188 0.01 -4.70 -11.21
N PRO A 189 1.35 -4.73 -11.42
CA PRO A 189 2.13 -5.93 -11.12
C PRO A 189 2.07 -6.31 -9.65
N ALA A 190 2.22 -5.33 -8.74
CA ALA A 190 2.13 -5.56 -7.30
C ALA A 190 0.72 -5.96 -6.87
N LEU A 191 -0.32 -5.30 -7.40
CA LEU A 191 -1.70 -5.64 -7.11
C LEU A 191 -2.06 -7.07 -7.55
N LYS A 192 -1.61 -7.51 -8.73
CA LYS A 192 -1.85 -8.86 -9.23
C LYS A 192 -1.13 -9.94 -8.43
N ALA A 193 -0.01 -9.59 -7.79
CA ALA A 193 0.76 -10.49 -6.95
C ALA A 193 0.29 -10.52 -5.48
N LEU A 194 -0.57 -9.57 -5.08
CA LEU A 194 -1.06 -9.46 -3.71
C LEU A 194 -1.99 -10.62 -3.37
N GLY A 195 -1.69 -11.34 -2.28
CA GLY A 195 -2.62 -12.30 -1.70
C GLY A 195 -3.75 -11.57 -0.97
N VAL A 196 -5.00 -11.97 -1.21
CA VAL A 196 -6.16 -11.36 -0.54
C VAL A 196 -7.09 -12.44 -0.02
N TRP A 197 -7.26 -12.48 1.30
CA TRP A 197 -8.22 -13.39 1.91
C TRP A 197 -9.17 -12.60 2.81
N ALA A 198 -10.35 -12.28 2.29
CA ALA A 198 -11.40 -11.59 3.03
C ALA A 198 -12.25 -12.56 3.86
N PHE A 199 -12.74 -12.09 5.01
CA PHE A 199 -13.65 -12.84 5.87
C PHE A 199 -14.84 -11.97 6.25
N HIS A 200 -16.02 -12.59 6.38
CA HIS A 200 -17.26 -11.87 6.73
C HIS A 200 -18.30 -12.78 7.39
N GLY A 201 -19.10 -12.19 8.26
CA GLY A 201 -20.28 -12.86 8.80
C GLY A 201 -21.46 -12.82 7.82
N GLY A 202 -22.14 -13.96 7.60
CA GLY A 202 -23.29 -14.04 6.70
C GLY A 202 -24.49 -13.26 7.17
N LYS A 203 -24.61 -13.03 8.49
CA LYS A 203 -25.72 -12.31 9.14
C LYS A 203 -25.27 -10.98 9.74
N ASP A 204 -24.20 -10.37 9.21
CA ASP A 204 -23.64 -9.11 9.73
C ASP A 204 -24.64 -7.95 9.54
N PRO A 205 -25.18 -7.37 10.67
CA PRO A 205 -26.14 -6.27 10.60
C PRO A 205 -25.48 -4.89 10.58
N VAL A 206 -24.14 -4.80 10.76
CA VAL A 206 -23.40 -3.55 10.86
C VAL A 206 -22.73 -3.21 9.54
N VAL A 207 -22.00 -4.17 8.97
CA VAL A 207 -21.39 -4.07 7.65
C VAL A 207 -21.97 -5.17 6.76
N PRO A 208 -22.73 -4.83 5.73
CA PRO A 208 -23.32 -5.83 4.86
C PRO A 208 -22.25 -6.71 4.19
N LEU A 209 -22.48 -8.02 4.12
CA LEU A 209 -21.61 -8.98 3.42
C LEU A 209 -21.27 -8.52 1.99
N ALA A 210 -22.18 -7.84 1.33
CA ALA A 210 -22.01 -7.31 -0.01
C ALA A 210 -20.75 -6.38 -0.13
N GLU A 211 -20.32 -5.76 0.96
CA GLU A 211 -19.13 -4.91 0.97
C GLU A 211 -17.86 -5.71 0.68
N SER A 212 -17.67 -6.86 1.33
CA SER A 212 -16.53 -7.75 1.02
C SER A 212 -16.70 -8.43 -0.33
N GLN A 213 -17.92 -8.87 -0.67
CA GLN A 213 -18.17 -9.58 -1.93
C GLN A 213 -17.81 -8.71 -3.14
N ARG A 214 -18.28 -7.46 -3.19
CA ARG A 214 -18.00 -6.55 -4.32
C ARG A 214 -16.50 -6.26 -4.49
N MET A 215 -15.74 -6.19 -3.38
CA MET A 215 -14.29 -5.97 -3.43
C MET A 215 -13.56 -7.19 -4.00
N VAL A 216 -13.93 -8.38 -3.53
CA VAL A 216 -13.37 -9.65 -4.02
C VAL A 216 -13.67 -9.84 -5.51
N ASP A 217 -14.91 -9.56 -5.93
CA ASP A 217 -15.31 -9.68 -7.34
C ASP A 217 -14.57 -8.67 -8.23
N ALA A 218 -14.38 -7.44 -7.75
CA ALA A 218 -13.62 -6.42 -8.47
C ALA A 218 -12.15 -6.85 -8.67
N LEU A 219 -11.51 -7.40 -7.63
CA LEU A 219 -10.14 -7.89 -7.71
C LEU A 219 -9.99 -9.10 -8.66
N LYS A 220 -10.93 -10.03 -8.61
CA LYS A 220 -10.97 -11.16 -9.55
C LYS A 220 -11.10 -10.68 -11.00
N LYS A 221 -12.00 -9.73 -11.27
CA LYS A 221 -12.15 -9.09 -12.59
C LYS A 221 -10.88 -8.35 -13.03
N ALA A 222 -10.16 -7.76 -12.08
CA ALA A 222 -8.88 -7.10 -12.34
C ALA A 222 -7.72 -8.07 -12.59
N GLY A 223 -7.93 -9.40 -12.43
CA GLY A 223 -6.95 -10.43 -12.68
C GLY A 223 -5.96 -10.66 -11.53
N VAL A 224 -6.36 -10.30 -10.29
CA VAL A 224 -5.61 -10.70 -9.09
C VAL A 224 -5.78 -12.21 -8.89
N GLN A 225 -4.67 -12.94 -8.74
CA GLN A 225 -4.68 -14.41 -8.85
C GLN A 225 -5.14 -15.09 -7.55
N ASP A 226 -4.66 -14.68 -6.40
CA ASP A 226 -5.05 -15.26 -5.10
C ASP A 226 -6.00 -14.34 -4.35
N VAL A 227 -7.29 -14.46 -4.66
CA VAL A 227 -8.38 -13.70 -4.00
C VAL A 227 -9.44 -14.66 -3.49
N LYS A 228 -9.67 -14.64 -2.17
CA LYS A 228 -10.65 -15.51 -1.48
C LYS A 228 -11.60 -14.69 -0.63
N LEU A 229 -12.80 -15.21 -0.45
CA LEU A 229 -13.76 -14.77 0.54
C LEU A 229 -14.26 -16.00 1.31
N THR A 230 -14.09 -15.97 2.62
CA THR A 230 -14.71 -16.92 3.53
C THR A 230 -15.87 -16.23 4.22
N VAL A 231 -17.05 -16.82 4.10
CA VAL A 231 -18.26 -16.36 4.79
C VAL A 231 -18.57 -17.34 5.91
N TYR A 232 -18.75 -16.82 7.11
CA TYR A 232 -19.28 -17.60 8.24
C TYR A 232 -20.79 -17.42 8.27
N PRO A 233 -21.60 -18.42 7.84
CA PRO A 233 -23.03 -18.22 7.52
C PRO A 233 -23.85 -17.74 8.70
N GLU A 234 -23.50 -18.19 9.91
CA GLU A 234 -24.24 -17.87 11.13
C GLU A 234 -23.66 -16.69 11.91
N ALA A 235 -22.42 -16.27 11.59
CA ALA A 235 -21.79 -15.16 12.29
C ALA A 235 -22.44 -13.83 11.92
N GLN A 236 -22.60 -12.99 12.93
CA GLN A 236 -22.96 -11.59 12.79
C GLN A 236 -21.70 -10.74 12.53
N HIS A 237 -21.62 -9.55 13.12
CA HIS A 237 -20.48 -8.65 12.89
C HIS A 237 -19.16 -9.24 13.41
N ASP A 238 -19.16 -9.96 14.53
CA ASP A 238 -17.97 -10.65 15.05
C ASP A 238 -17.66 -11.91 14.23
N SER A 239 -17.11 -11.72 13.05
CA SER A 239 -16.48 -12.79 12.26
C SER A 239 -14.97 -12.90 12.54
N TRP A 240 -14.38 -11.90 13.21
CA TRP A 240 -12.94 -11.85 13.48
C TRP A 240 -12.50 -12.83 14.56
N THR A 241 -13.34 -13.13 15.54
CA THR A 241 -12.99 -14.06 16.62
C THR A 241 -12.70 -15.46 16.06
N GLU A 242 -13.54 -15.95 15.14
CA GLU A 242 -13.33 -17.23 14.47
C GLU A 242 -12.15 -17.15 13.50
N THR A 243 -12.06 -16.07 12.72
CA THR A 243 -10.97 -15.88 11.74
C THR A 243 -9.59 -15.91 12.40
N TYR A 244 -9.37 -15.16 13.48
CA TYR A 244 -8.06 -15.09 14.12
C TYR A 244 -7.71 -16.30 14.97
N LYS A 245 -8.67 -17.17 15.28
CA LYS A 245 -8.43 -18.49 15.88
C LYS A 245 -8.06 -19.55 14.85
N ASN A 246 -8.29 -19.31 13.58
CA ASN A 246 -8.03 -20.27 12.51
C ASN A 246 -6.53 -20.35 12.19
N PRO A 247 -5.84 -21.49 12.49
CA PRO A 247 -4.41 -21.61 12.19
C PRO A 247 -4.11 -21.54 10.69
N GLN A 248 -5.04 -21.96 9.83
CA GLN A 248 -4.87 -21.91 8.37
C GLN A 248 -4.67 -20.49 7.85
N LEU A 249 -5.16 -19.48 8.57
CA LEU A 249 -4.92 -18.08 8.23
C LEU A 249 -3.42 -17.74 8.27
N TYR A 250 -2.75 -18.14 9.33
CA TYR A 250 -1.33 -17.85 9.53
C TYR A 250 -0.44 -18.69 8.62
N ASP A 251 -0.80 -19.96 8.40
CA ASP A 251 -0.15 -20.81 7.42
C ASP A 251 -0.26 -20.24 6.00
N TRP A 252 -1.43 -19.67 5.68
CA TRP A 252 -1.64 -19.03 4.39
C TRP A 252 -0.82 -17.75 4.27
N LEU A 253 -0.75 -16.91 5.28
CA LEU A 253 0.11 -15.72 5.30
C LEU A 253 1.56 -16.11 5.03
N LEU A 254 2.11 -17.10 5.75
CA LEU A 254 3.51 -17.52 5.62
C LEU A 254 3.86 -18.08 4.23
N LYS A 255 2.88 -18.49 3.43
CA LYS A 255 3.08 -18.92 2.03
C LYS A 255 3.24 -17.75 1.06
N HIS A 256 2.88 -16.53 1.49
CA HIS A 256 2.94 -15.35 0.66
C HIS A 256 4.23 -14.57 0.90
N GLU A 257 4.88 -14.25 -0.20
CA GLU A 257 6.09 -13.44 -0.22
C GLU A 257 6.01 -12.46 -1.39
N ARG A 258 6.36 -11.20 -1.15
CA ARG A 258 6.48 -10.22 -2.23
C ARG A 258 7.63 -10.61 -3.16
N LYS A 259 7.34 -10.72 -4.43
CA LYS A 259 8.38 -10.80 -5.46
C LYS A 259 9.02 -9.41 -5.61
N LYS A 260 10.34 -9.39 -5.60
CA LYS A 260 11.14 -8.17 -5.88
C LYS A 260 10.99 -7.76 -7.35
#